data_a1f26f239ceb370c95eadd1a44f7df45
#
_entry.id   a1f26f239ceb370c95eadd1a44f7df45
#
_cell.length_a   1.000
_cell.length_b   1.000
_cell.length_c   1.000
_cell.angle_alpha   90.00
_cell.angle_beta   90.00
_cell.angle_gamma   90.00
#
_symmetry.space_group_name_H-M   'P 1'
#
loop_
_entity.id
_entity.type
_entity.pdbx_description
1 polymer ?
#
loop_
_entity_poly.entity_id
_entity_poly.type
_entity_poly.pdbx_seq_one_letter_code
_entity_poly.pdbx_strand_id
1 'polypeptide(L)'
;MVDNFKLIKLYLHQYKEGECFYHMQILRRGKDHPNLPAANRVIKAYFISGPEYLEKHEKEIKDLCEFFGARAYINLAPKDCTKLAKLAMCDLAKRIFEGDVKKIYKVFNTAAGELKSALPHWVVDIDEIGQLEEIKATIEKINKDSIYCEIPTKSGCHLITKPFNLMEFKNKFPNIDVHKNNPTILYIPKCLD
;
A
#
# COMPACT_ATOMS: atom_id res chain seq x y z
N MET A 1 5.74 15.47 9.19
CA MET A 1 4.51 15.24 8.38
C MET A 1 4.87 14.81 6.97
N VAL A 2 4.26 13.75 6.46
CA VAL A 2 4.41 13.30 5.06
C VAL A 2 3.06 13.46 4.37
N ASP A 3 3.03 14.13 3.22
CA ASP A 3 1.83 14.33 2.40
C ASP A 3 2.17 14.04 0.94
N ASN A 4 1.81 12.85 0.49
CA ASN A 4 2.08 12.35 -0.85
C ASN A 4 0.84 12.39 -1.77
N PHE A 5 -0.26 13.04 -1.38
CA PHE A 5 -1.49 13.07 -2.18
C PHE A 5 -1.26 13.60 -3.60
N LYS A 6 -0.58 14.75 -3.73
CA LYS A 6 -0.31 15.33 -5.05
C LYS A 6 0.56 14.42 -5.90
N LEU A 7 1.60 13.86 -5.30
CA LEU A 7 2.53 12.96 -6.00
C LEU A 7 1.82 11.67 -6.44
N ILE A 8 1.13 11.00 -5.53
CA ILE A 8 0.47 9.72 -5.82
C ILE A 8 -0.62 9.88 -6.88
N LYS A 9 -1.39 10.97 -6.86
CA LYS A 9 -2.41 11.25 -7.90
C LYS A 9 -1.84 11.21 -9.33
N LEU A 10 -0.57 11.56 -9.53
CA LEU A 10 0.07 11.52 -10.87
C LEU A 10 0.29 10.09 -11.39
N TYR A 11 0.34 9.11 -10.50
CA TYR A 11 0.61 7.70 -10.85
C TYR A 11 -0.65 6.82 -10.87
N LEU A 12 -1.80 7.35 -10.46
CA LEU A 12 -3.06 6.63 -10.53
C LEU A 12 -3.69 6.78 -11.90
N HIS A 13 -4.10 5.65 -12.48
CA HIS A 13 -5.00 5.63 -13.63
C HIS A 13 -6.45 5.74 -13.17
N GLN A 14 -7.29 6.45 -13.93
CA GLN A 14 -8.73 6.52 -13.67
C GLN A 14 -9.41 5.29 -14.29
N TYR A 15 -10.00 4.45 -13.46
CA TYR A 15 -10.79 3.29 -13.87
C TYR A 15 -12.29 3.61 -13.81
N LYS A 16 -13.09 2.93 -14.63
CA LYS A 16 -14.54 2.93 -14.47
C LYS A 16 -14.91 2.14 -13.22
N GLU A 17 -16.03 2.50 -12.62
CA GLU A 17 -16.56 1.79 -11.47
C GLU A 17 -16.76 0.29 -11.79
N GLY A 18 -16.29 -0.58 -10.91
CA GLY A 18 -16.37 -2.03 -11.09
C GLY A 18 -15.29 -2.68 -11.94
N GLU A 19 -14.39 -1.93 -12.57
CA GLU A 19 -13.24 -2.49 -13.32
C GLU A 19 -12.07 -2.83 -12.38
N CYS A 20 -11.38 -1.81 -11.91
CA CYS A 20 -10.22 -1.93 -11.03
C CYS A 20 -10.26 -0.88 -9.91
N PHE A 21 -9.48 -1.13 -8.87
CA PHE A 21 -9.31 -0.21 -7.75
C PHE A 21 -7.91 -0.28 -7.19
N TYR A 22 -7.50 0.79 -6.51
CA TYR A 22 -6.34 0.84 -5.64
C TYR A 22 -6.80 0.67 -4.19
N HIS A 23 -6.22 -0.30 -3.49
CA HIS A 23 -6.58 -0.56 -2.10
C HIS A 23 -5.82 0.39 -1.17
N MET A 24 -6.55 1.20 -0.40
CA MET A 24 -6.00 2.13 0.55
C MET A 24 -6.55 1.85 1.95
N GLN A 25 -5.70 1.99 2.97
CA GLN A 25 -6.08 1.79 4.36
C GLN A 25 -5.53 2.90 5.25
N ILE A 26 -6.36 3.36 6.18
CA ILE A 26 -5.92 4.14 7.34
C ILE A 26 -5.63 3.15 8.45
N LEU A 27 -4.37 3.09 8.86
CA LEU A 27 -3.85 2.10 9.82
C LEU A 27 -3.24 2.79 11.03
N ARG A 28 -3.80 2.55 12.22
CA ARG A 28 -3.15 2.87 13.49
C ARG A 28 -2.15 1.76 13.83
N ARG A 29 -0.87 2.10 13.86
CA ARG A 29 0.19 1.14 14.14
C ARG A 29 0.45 1.05 15.64
N GLY A 30 0.56 -0.16 16.17
CA GLY A 30 0.89 -0.38 17.59
C GLY A 30 2.20 0.30 18.01
N LYS A 31 3.21 0.31 17.13
CA LYS A 31 4.50 0.96 17.40
C LYS A 31 4.43 2.49 17.58
N ASP A 32 3.42 3.13 16.99
CA ASP A 32 3.21 4.58 17.09
C ASP A 32 2.44 4.94 18.39
N HIS A 33 1.91 3.93 19.11
CA HIS A 33 1.09 4.09 20.31
C HIS A 33 1.49 3.08 21.40
N PRO A 34 2.66 3.23 22.02
CA PRO A 34 3.20 2.24 22.99
C PRO A 34 2.31 2.03 24.22
N ASN A 35 1.47 3.02 24.54
CA ASN A 35 0.55 2.96 25.68
C ASN A 35 -0.81 2.30 25.38
N LEU A 36 -1.03 1.86 24.14
CA LEU A 36 -2.26 1.18 23.75
C LEU A 36 -1.98 -0.31 23.48
N PRO A 37 -3.01 -1.18 23.55
CA PRO A 37 -2.83 -2.58 23.17
C PRO A 37 -2.16 -2.72 21.79
N ALA A 38 -1.09 -3.50 21.73
CA ALA A 38 -0.06 -3.52 20.70
C ALA A 38 -0.50 -3.91 19.27
N ALA A 39 -1.78 -4.12 19.01
CA ALA A 39 -2.24 -4.56 17.70
C ALA A 39 -2.40 -3.41 16.70
N ASN A 40 -1.88 -3.58 15.49
CA ASN A 40 -2.24 -2.74 14.37
C ASN A 40 -3.76 -2.78 14.14
N ARG A 41 -4.38 -1.61 13.96
CA ARG A 41 -5.82 -1.50 13.76
C ARG A 41 -6.14 -0.72 12.49
N VAL A 42 -6.85 -1.35 11.56
CA VAL A 42 -7.45 -0.66 10.42
C VAL A 42 -8.61 0.19 10.91
N ILE A 43 -8.54 1.49 10.70
CA ILE A 43 -9.58 2.46 11.02
C ILE A 43 -10.61 2.48 9.89
N LYS A 44 -10.15 2.65 8.64
CA LYS A 44 -10.99 2.65 7.44
C LYS A 44 -10.20 2.14 6.25
N ALA A 45 -10.89 1.47 5.32
CA ALA A 45 -10.36 1.07 4.03
C ALA A 45 -11.14 1.77 2.92
N TYR A 46 -10.47 2.07 1.80
CA TYR A 46 -11.04 2.69 0.61
C TYR A 46 -10.66 1.88 -0.63
N PHE A 47 -11.58 1.84 -1.58
CA PHE A 47 -11.44 1.22 -2.89
C PHE A 47 -11.42 2.36 -3.91
N ILE A 48 -10.22 2.83 -4.24
CA ILE A 48 -10.01 4.07 -4.99
C ILE A 48 -10.00 3.74 -6.48
N SER A 49 -10.95 4.26 -7.25
CA SER A 49 -11.04 4.06 -8.70
C SER A 49 -10.02 4.89 -9.50
N GLY A 50 -9.46 5.95 -8.90
CA GLY A 50 -8.48 6.80 -9.55
C GLY A 50 -8.23 8.12 -8.83
N PRO A 51 -7.53 9.06 -9.48
CA PRO A 51 -7.13 10.32 -8.86
C PRO A 51 -8.32 11.19 -8.43
N GLU A 52 -9.42 11.22 -9.18
CA GLU A 52 -10.62 11.99 -8.84
C GLU A 52 -11.27 11.51 -7.54
N TYR A 53 -11.37 10.19 -7.36
CA TYR A 53 -11.88 9.60 -6.12
C TYR A 53 -10.98 9.95 -4.93
N LEU A 54 -9.65 9.84 -5.12
CA LEU A 54 -8.68 10.16 -4.08
C LEU A 54 -8.77 11.63 -3.67
N GLU A 55 -8.90 12.55 -4.63
CA GLU A 55 -9.05 13.98 -4.38
C GLU A 55 -10.32 14.32 -3.59
N LYS A 56 -11.45 13.73 -3.98
CA LYS A 56 -12.72 13.91 -3.28
C LYS A 56 -12.66 13.52 -1.80
N HIS A 57 -11.86 12.50 -1.46
CA HIS A 57 -11.75 11.96 -0.10
C HIS A 57 -10.50 12.43 0.65
N GLU A 58 -9.65 13.26 0.05
CA GLU A 58 -8.39 13.70 0.64
C GLU A 58 -8.56 14.32 2.02
N LYS A 59 -9.53 15.24 2.16
CA LYS A 59 -9.81 15.90 3.45
C LYS A 59 -10.24 14.89 4.51
N GLU A 60 -11.18 14.02 4.21
CA GLU A 60 -11.67 12.99 5.15
C GLU A 60 -10.52 12.06 5.58
N ILE A 61 -9.67 11.63 4.65
CA ILE A 61 -8.54 10.75 4.95
C ILE A 61 -7.56 11.43 5.91
N LYS A 62 -7.22 12.70 5.66
CA LYS A 62 -6.34 13.49 6.53
C LYS A 62 -6.95 13.68 7.90
N ASP A 63 -8.22 14.09 7.98
CA ASP A 63 -8.95 14.31 9.24
C ASP A 63 -8.97 13.02 10.09
N LEU A 64 -9.23 11.86 9.48
CA LEU A 64 -9.18 10.56 10.17
C LEU A 64 -7.78 10.20 10.66
N CYS A 65 -6.75 10.46 9.85
CA CYS A 65 -5.36 10.22 10.25
C CYS A 65 -4.96 11.07 11.45
N GLU A 66 -5.30 12.35 11.44
CA GLU A 66 -5.01 13.28 12.56
C GLU A 66 -5.79 12.87 13.82
N PHE A 67 -7.09 12.57 13.69
CA PHE A 67 -7.95 12.24 14.83
C PHE A 67 -7.51 10.93 15.53
N PHE A 68 -7.13 9.92 14.77
CA PHE A 68 -6.75 8.60 15.32
C PHE A 68 -5.24 8.42 15.55
N GLY A 69 -4.40 9.42 15.23
CA GLY A 69 -2.95 9.24 15.19
C GLY A 69 -2.58 8.06 14.30
N ALA A 70 -3.13 8.01 13.08
CA ALA A 70 -3.00 6.89 12.16
C ALA A 70 -2.31 7.32 10.86
N ARG A 71 -1.80 6.36 10.11
CA ARG A 71 -1.15 6.59 8.82
C ARG A 71 -2.03 6.08 7.68
N ALA A 72 -2.08 6.80 6.57
CA ALA A 72 -2.72 6.31 5.35
C ALA A 72 -1.69 5.61 4.45
N TYR A 73 -2.04 4.43 3.97
CA TYR A 73 -1.25 3.59 3.08
C TYR A 73 -2.05 3.25 1.84
N ILE A 74 -1.43 3.30 0.66
CA ILE A 74 -2.06 2.94 -0.61
C ILE A 74 -1.21 1.93 -1.37
N ASN A 75 -1.85 0.90 -1.92
CA ASN A 75 -1.20 -0.02 -2.85
C ASN A 75 -1.36 0.54 -4.27
N LEU A 76 -0.25 0.87 -4.93
CA LEU A 76 -0.24 1.45 -6.28
C LEU A 76 -0.44 0.41 -7.39
N ALA A 77 -0.44 -0.89 -7.06
CA ALA A 77 -0.78 -1.93 -8.00
C ALA A 77 -2.31 -2.08 -8.10
N PRO A 78 -2.94 -1.80 -9.25
CA PRO A 78 -4.39 -1.88 -9.39
C PRO A 78 -4.89 -3.32 -9.24
N LYS A 79 -6.05 -3.49 -8.61
CA LYS A 79 -6.68 -4.77 -8.32
C LYS A 79 -8.02 -4.88 -9.03
N ASP A 80 -8.28 -6.04 -9.61
CA ASP A 80 -9.48 -6.34 -10.38
C ASP A 80 -10.70 -6.57 -9.47
N CYS A 81 -11.78 -5.85 -9.71
CA CYS A 81 -13.02 -5.94 -8.90
C CYS A 81 -13.71 -7.30 -9.02
N THR A 82 -13.69 -7.91 -10.21
CA THR A 82 -14.31 -9.23 -10.43
C THR A 82 -13.54 -10.32 -9.70
N LYS A 83 -12.19 -10.25 -9.72
CA LYS A 83 -11.35 -11.19 -8.96
C LYS A 83 -11.55 -11.01 -7.46
N LEU A 84 -11.68 -9.78 -6.99
CA LEU A 84 -12.00 -9.51 -5.59
C LEU A 84 -13.32 -10.14 -5.17
N ALA A 85 -14.38 -9.93 -5.97
CA ALA A 85 -15.70 -10.49 -5.67
C ALA A 85 -15.66 -12.02 -5.58
N LYS A 86 -14.98 -12.69 -6.54
CA LYS A 86 -14.81 -14.15 -6.53
C LYS A 86 -14.03 -14.62 -5.28
N LEU A 87 -12.91 -13.97 -4.95
CA LEU A 87 -12.12 -14.33 -3.78
C LEU A 87 -12.90 -14.17 -2.47
N ALA A 88 -13.60 -13.04 -2.31
CA ALA A 88 -14.42 -12.77 -1.14
C ALA A 88 -15.59 -13.77 -1.01
N MET A 89 -16.23 -14.14 -2.11
CA MET A 89 -17.28 -15.16 -2.13
C MET A 89 -16.75 -16.53 -1.67
N CYS A 90 -15.60 -16.95 -2.17
CA CYS A 90 -14.98 -18.22 -1.78
C CYS A 90 -14.63 -18.24 -0.28
N ASP A 91 -14.00 -17.16 0.24
CA ASP A 91 -13.65 -17.07 1.66
C ASP A 91 -14.91 -17.03 2.55
N LEU A 92 -15.94 -16.29 2.12
CA LEU A 92 -17.22 -16.23 2.82
C LEU A 92 -17.88 -17.62 2.90
N ALA A 93 -17.98 -18.33 1.77
CA ALA A 93 -18.53 -19.68 1.73
C ALA A 93 -17.77 -20.64 2.64
N LYS A 94 -16.43 -20.65 2.57
CA LYS A 94 -15.58 -21.47 3.42
C LYS A 94 -15.84 -21.22 4.91
N ARG A 95 -15.87 -19.96 5.35
CA ARG A 95 -16.15 -19.59 6.74
C ARG A 95 -17.53 -20.04 7.22
N ILE A 96 -18.54 -19.94 6.36
CA ILE A 96 -19.90 -20.40 6.68
C ILE A 96 -19.89 -21.92 6.91
N PHE A 97 -19.24 -22.68 6.01
CA PHE A 97 -19.13 -24.15 6.15
C PHE A 97 -18.35 -24.58 7.40
N GLU A 98 -17.32 -23.84 7.77
CA GLU A 98 -16.48 -24.10 8.96
C GLU A 98 -17.14 -23.59 10.27
N GLY A 99 -18.27 -22.87 10.19
CA GLY A 99 -18.94 -22.27 11.34
C GLY A 99 -18.18 -21.06 11.92
N ASP A 100 -17.13 -20.55 11.24
CA ASP A 100 -16.39 -19.35 11.64
C ASP A 100 -17.08 -18.08 11.13
N VAL A 101 -18.16 -17.70 11.79
CA VAL A 101 -18.91 -16.47 11.46
C VAL A 101 -18.38 -15.23 12.20
N LYS A 102 -17.34 -15.39 13.05
CA LYS A 102 -16.72 -14.26 13.73
C LYS A 102 -16.04 -13.34 12.71
N LYS A 103 -16.33 -12.03 12.84
CA LYS A 103 -15.74 -11.00 11.96
C LYS A 103 -16.01 -11.22 10.46
N ILE A 104 -17.11 -11.89 10.11
CA ILE A 104 -17.52 -12.16 8.72
C ILE A 104 -17.60 -10.87 7.89
N TYR A 105 -17.95 -9.74 8.50
CA TYR A 105 -17.99 -8.42 7.89
C TYR A 105 -16.61 -7.91 7.41
N LYS A 106 -15.50 -8.56 7.81
CA LYS A 106 -14.14 -8.20 7.39
C LYS A 106 -13.67 -8.95 6.14
N VAL A 107 -14.40 -9.98 5.72
CA VAL A 107 -14.00 -10.85 4.60
C VAL A 107 -13.62 -10.05 3.36
N PHE A 108 -14.43 -9.08 2.97
CA PHE A 108 -14.17 -8.27 1.78
C PHE A 108 -12.87 -7.46 1.87
N ASN A 109 -12.62 -6.81 3.00
CA ASN A 109 -11.38 -6.05 3.22
C ASN A 109 -10.14 -6.95 3.32
N THR A 110 -10.29 -8.14 3.90
CA THR A 110 -9.22 -9.15 3.97
C THR A 110 -8.87 -9.63 2.56
N ALA A 111 -9.87 -10.03 1.80
CA ALA A 111 -9.71 -10.45 0.40
C ALA A 111 -9.06 -9.34 -0.46
N ALA A 112 -9.45 -8.07 -0.26
CA ALA A 112 -8.82 -6.94 -0.94
C ALA A 112 -7.34 -6.77 -0.59
N GLY A 113 -6.95 -7.03 0.67
CA GLY A 113 -5.55 -7.02 1.09
C GLY A 113 -4.73 -8.13 0.43
N GLU A 114 -5.27 -9.35 0.38
CA GLU A 114 -4.62 -10.56 -0.15
C GLU A 114 -4.57 -10.62 -1.67
N LEU A 115 -5.57 -10.03 -2.36
CA LEU A 115 -5.66 -10.05 -3.81
C LEU A 115 -4.39 -9.47 -4.44
N LYS A 116 -3.76 -10.27 -5.30
CA LYS A 116 -2.59 -9.84 -6.09
C LYS A 116 -3.04 -9.12 -7.35
N SER A 117 -2.34 -8.05 -7.71
CA SER A 117 -2.51 -7.38 -8.99
C SER A 117 -1.96 -8.23 -10.15
N ALA A 118 -2.58 -8.07 -11.33
CA ALA A 118 -2.00 -8.59 -12.58
C ALA A 118 -0.76 -7.79 -13.01
N LEU A 119 -0.65 -6.54 -12.55
CA LEU A 119 0.50 -5.66 -12.77
C LEU A 119 1.19 -5.40 -11.41
N PRO A 120 2.01 -6.34 -10.93
CA PRO A 120 2.60 -6.22 -9.59
C PRO A 120 3.59 -5.07 -9.53
N HIS A 121 3.45 -4.23 -8.52
CA HIS A 121 4.45 -3.25 -8.13
C HIS A 121 5.17 -3.73 -6.86
N TRP A 122 6.48 -3.64 -6.87
CA TRP A 122 7.29 -3.89 -5.69
C TRP A 122 7.66 -2.57 -5.02
N VAL A 123 7.79 -2.61 -3.71
CA VAL A 123 8.25 -1.47 -2.90
C VAL A 123 9.63 -1.81 -2.38
N VAL A 124 10.63 -1.06 -2.80
CA VAL A 124 11.98 -1.09 -2.22
C VAL A 124 12.02 -0.04 -1.13
N ASP A 125 12.20 -0.45 0.12
CA ASP A 125 12.21 0.44 1.29
C ASP A 125 13.63 0.93 1.56
N ILE A 126 13.85 2.24 1.39
CA ILE A 126 15.17 2.87 1.46
C ILE A 126 15.16 3.88 2.60
N ASP A 127 15.74 3.50 3.74
CA ASP A 127 15.88 4.38 4.90
C ASP A 127 17.06 5.35 4.78
N GLU A 128 18.13 4.97 4.04
CA GLU A 128 19.34 5.77 3.84
C GLU A 128 19.36 6.39 2.43
N ILE A 129 18.95 7.66 2.31
CA ILE A 129 18.87 8.39 1.03
C ILE A 129 20.23 8.43 0.29
N GLY A 130 21.35 8.36 1.01
CA GLY A 130 22.69 8.35 0.41
C GLY A 130 22.95 7.21 -0.56
N GLN A 131 22.20 6.10 -0.45
CA GLN A 131 22.32 4.93 -1.33
C GLN A 131 21.32 4.94 -2.49
N LEU A 132 20.40 5.90 -2.55
CA LEU A 132 19.26 5.91 -3.47
C LEU A 132 19.69 5.81 -4.94
N GLU A 133 20.62 6.64 -5.37
CA GLU A 133 21.06 6.68 -6.78
C GLU A 133 21.79 5.39 -7.18
N GLU A 134 22.56 4.79 -6.29
CA GLU A 134 23.22 3.52 -6.54
C GLU A 134 22.22 2.36 -6.64
N ILE A 135 21.19 2.37 -5.78
CA ILE A 135 20.07 1.40 -5.80
C ILE A 135 19.32 1.52 -7.11
N LYS A 136 18.96 2.73 -7.53
CA LYS A 136 18.28 2.98 -8.81
C LYS A 136 19.10 2.47 -10.00
N ALA A 137 20.37 2.85 -10.08
CA ALA A 137 21.27 2.42 -11.16
C ALA A 137 21.39 0.88 -11.21
N THR A 138 21.39 0.23 -10.05
CA THR A 138 21.44 -1.23 -9.98
C THR A 138 20.16 -1.88 -10.45
N ILE A 139 19.00 -1.36 -10.03
CA ILE A 139 17.69 -1.87 -10.47
C ILE A 139 17.52 -1.68 -11.98
N GLU A 140 17.86 -0.50 -12.52
CA GLU A 140 17.79 -0.22 -13.96
C GLU A 140 18.74 -1.11 -14.80
N LYS A 141 19.89 -1.49 -14.24
CA LYS A 141 20.81 -2.45 -14.88
C LYS A 141 20.22 -3.85 -14.91
N ILE A 142 19.54 -4.27 -13.86
CA ILE A 142 18.89 -5.61 -13.74
C ILE A 142 17.65 -5.70 -14.64
N ASN A 143 16.83 -4.65 -14.63
CA ASN A 143 15.59 -4.57 -15.40
C ASN A 143 15.33 -3.13 -15.84
N LYS A 144 15.66 -2.84 -17.09
CA LYS A 144 15.52 -1.50 -17.69
C LYS A 144 14.07 -1.00 -17.64
N ASP A 145 13.89 0.30 -17.42
CA ASP A 145 12.59 0.98 -17.34
C ASP A 145 11.64 0.33 -16.30
N SER A 146 12.23 -0.15 -15.19
CA SER A 146 11.48 -0.81 -14.12
C SER A 146 11.06 0.11 -12.98
N ILE A 147 11.64 1.28 -12.86
CA ILE A 147 11.30 2.23 -11.80
C ILE A 147 10.11 3.09 -12.24
N TYR A 148 9.03 3.07 -11.43
CA TYR A 148 7.85 3.88 -11.67
C TYR A 148 7.96 5.26 -11.01
N CYS A 149 8.26 5.28 -9.72
CA CYS A 149 8.31 6.51 -8.94
C CYS A 149 9.02 6.33 -7.60
N GLU A 150 9.34 7.48 -6.99
CA GLU A 150 9.86 7.61 -5.64
C GLU A 150 8.80 8.25 -4.76
N ILE A 151 8.48 7.63 -3.64
CA ILE A 151 7.50 8.12 -2.67
C ILE A 151 8.22 8.44 -1.37
N PRO A 152 8.31 9.71 -0.96
CA PRO A 152 8.92 10.09 0.30
C PRO A 152 8.27 9.41 1.50
N THR A 153 9.10 8.98 2.47
CA THR A 153 8.66 8.47 3.77
C THR A 153 9.08 9.42 4.90
N LYS A 154 9.01 9.02 6.16
CA LYS A 154 9.46 9.85 7.28
C LYS A 154 10.98 10.01 7.32
N SER A 155 11.72 8.95 7.02
CA SER A 155 13.19 8.86 7.16
C SER A 155 13.93 8.64 5.84
N GLY A 156 13.23 8.25 4.78
CA GLY A 156 13.82 7.90 3.51
C GLY A 156 12.80 7.96 2.37
N CYS A 157 12.78 6.94 1.51
CA CYS A 157 11.80 6.83 0.43
C CYS A 157 11.43 5.36 0.12
N HIS A 158 10.26 5.17 -0.44
CA HIS A 158 9.85 3.95 -1.13
C HIS A 158 10.10 4.12 -2.63
N LEU A 159 10.92 3.27 -3.21
CA LEU A 159 11.06 3.19 -4.66
C LEU A 159 10.06 2.16 -5.18
N ILE A 160 9.13 2.59 -6.02
CA ILE A 160 8.11 1.73 -6.61
C ILE A 160 8.63 1.20 -7.95
N THR A 161 8.65 -0.13 -8.12
CA THR A 161 9.27 -0.76 -9.27
C THR A 161 8.42 -1.89 -9.86
N LYS A 162 8.70 -2.26 -11.13
CA LYS A 162 8.32 -3.57 -11.67
C LYS A 162 9.11 -4.67 -10.95
N PRO A 163 8.66 -5.93 -11.00
CA PRO A 163 9.46 -7.06 -10.56
C PRO A 163 10.82 -7.13 -11.28
N PHE A 164 11.87 -7.43 -10.53
CA PHE A 164 13.24 -7.60 -11.04
C PHE A 164 13.92 -8.83 -10.40
N ASN A 165 15.14 -9.18 -10.82
CA ASN A 165 15.88 -10.29 -10.23
C ASN A 165 16.32 -9.93 -8.79
N LEU A 166 15.51 -10.38 -7.82
CA LEU A 166 15.72 -10.08 -6.40
C LEU A 166 17.02 -10.69 -5.85
N MET A 167 17.43 -11.86 -6.35
CA MET A 167 18.66 -12.52 -5.88
C MET A 167 19.90 -11.70 -6.28
N GLU A 168 19.96 -11.24 -7.53
CA GLU A 168 21.03 -10.38 -8.01
C GLU A 168 21.08 -9.05 -7.24
N PHE A 169 19.92 -8.45 -6.99
CA PHE A 169 19.83 -7.23 -6.19
C PHE A 169 20.32 -7.43 -4.76
N LYS A 170 19.88 -8.48 -4.07
CA LYS A 170 20.24 -8.78 -2.69
C LYS A 170 21.71 -9.16 -2.50
N ASN A 171 22.39 -9.65 -3.53
CA ASN A 171 23.84 -9.86 -3.50
C ASN A 171 24.60 -8.54 -3.26
N LYS A 172 24.09 -7.43 -3.76
CA LYS A 172 24.69 -6.11 -3.60
C LYS A 172 24.11 -5.35 -2.40
N PHE A 173 22.81 -5.45 -2.17
CA PHE A 173 22.06 -4.77 -1.10
C PHE A 173 21.31 -5.77 -0.21
N PRO A 174 22.02 -6.55 0.63
CA PRO A 174 21.40 -7.59 1.45
C PRO A 174 20.40 -7.03 2.47
N ASN A 175 20.64 -5.83 2.96
CA ASN A 175 19.86 -5.19 4.03
C ASN A 175 18.68 -4.34 3.55
N ILE A 176 18.56 -4.07 2.23
CA ILE A 176 17.46 -3.26 1.70
C ILE A 176 16.20 -4.13 1.56
N ASP A 177 15.13 -3.77 2.25
CA ASP A 177 13.88 -4.53 2.17
C ASP A 177 13.15 -4.31 0.85
N VAL A 178 12.68 -5.43 0.25
CA VAL A 178 11.89 -5.44 -0.99
C VAL A 178 10.58 -6.16 -0.73
N HIS A 179 9.49 -5.41 -0.79
CA HIS A 179 8.15 -5.90 -0.50
C HIS A 179 7.34 -6.10 -1.79
N LYS A 180 6.76 -7.30 -1.93
CA LYS A 180 5.94 -7.68 -3.09
C LYS A 180 4.46 -7.50 -2.72
N ASN A 181 3.75 -6.57 -3.31
CA ASN A 181 2.34 -6.30 -3.01
C ASN A 181 2.08 -5.52 -1.70
N ASN A 182 3.07 -4.78 -1.18
CA ASN A 182 2.87 -3.91 -0.03
C ASN A 182 2.38 -2.52 -0.46
N PRO A 183 1.62 -1.84 0.41
CA PRO A 183 1.27 -0.45 0.19
C PRO A 183 2.44 0.49 0.51
N THR A 184 2.45 1.66 -0.12
CA THR A 184 3.33 2.78 0.19
C THR A 184 2.61 3.81 1.06
N ILE A 185 3.38 4.79 1.60
CA ILE A 185 2.85 5.87 2.43
C ILE A 185 2.11 6.90 1.56
N LEU A 186 0.84 7.15 1.89
CA LEU A 186 0.06 8.25 1.34
C LEU A 186 0.13 9.49 2.25
N TYR A 187 -0.04 9.28 3.58
CA TYR A 187 -0.06 10.37 4.56
C TYR A 187 0.40 9.93 5.94
N ILE A 188 1.22 10.76 6.59
CA ILE A 188 1.58 10.66 8.00
C ILE A 188 1.26 12.00 8.68
N PRO A 189 0.38 12.02 9.71
CA PRO A 189 0.00 13.24 10.42
C PRO A 189 1.16 13.81 11.23
N LYS A 190 1.06 15.10 11.57
CA LYS A 190 2.08 15.80 12.37
C LYS A 190 2.27 15.21 13.75
N CYS A 191 1.21 14.70 14.37
CA CYS A 191 1.27 14.12 15.71
C CYS A 191 2.10 12.83 15.81
N LEU A 192 2.53 12.27 14.67
CA LEU A 192 3.39 11.08 14.58
C LEU A 192 4.81 11.40 14.09
N ASP A 193 5.18 12.68 14.04
CA ASP A 193 6.54 13.11 13.66
C ASP A 193 7.58 12.84 14.76
#